data_56289a06ec5e77da3d1cf60fdc42cf63
#
_entry.id   56289a06ec5e77da3d1cf60fdc42cf63
#
_cell.length_a   1.000
_cell.length_b   1.000
_cell.length_c   1.000
_cell.angle_alpha   90.00
_cell.angle_beta   90.00
_cell.angle_gamma   90.00
#
_symmetry.space_group_name_H-M   'P 1'
#
loop_
_entity.id
_entity.type
_entity.pdbx_description
1 polymer ?
#
loop_
_entity_poly.entity_id
_entity_poly.type
_entity_poly.pdbx_seq_one_letter_code
_entity_poly.pdbx_strand_id
1 'polypeptide(L)'
;NEVVSESVAESWHEQLAGWANRQLAEGQSNVLRQALPLFESIMIEAALQHTGGRKAEAAELLGWGRNTLTRKLKDLDLSAT
;
A
#
# COMPACT_ATOMS: atom_id res chain seq x y z
N ASN A 1 2.92 -4.11 25.64
CA ASN A 1 2.79 -3.16 24.74
C ASN A 1 3.75 -3.27 23.66
N GLU A 2 5.01 -3.42 23.92
CA GLU A 2 5.93 -3.70 22.85
C GLU A 2 5.57 -4.98 22.14
N VAL A 3 5.16 -5.95 22.94
CA VAL A 3 4.74 -7.23 22.36
C VAL A 3 3.54 -7.03 21.44
N VAL A 4 2.62 -6.17 21.86
CA VAL A 4 1.45 -5.90 21.04
C VAL A 4 1.87 -5.22 19.74
N SER A 5 2.80 -4.27 19.81
CA SER A 5 3.26 -3.62 18.59
C SER A 5 3.91 -4.59 17.64
N GLU A 6 4.74 -5.45 18.17
CA GLU A 6 5.40 -6.43 17.33
C GLU A 6 4.40 -7.40 16.75
N SER A 7 3.41 -7.77 17.53
CA SER A 7 2.38 -8.66 17.02
C SER A 7 1.61 -8.03 15.89
N VAL A 8 1.31 -6.75 16.00
CA VAL A 8 0.60 -6.07 14.93
C VAL A 8 1.44 -6.03 13.66
N ALA A 9 2.72 -5.71 13.80
CA ALA A 9 3.59 -5.65 12.63
C ALA A 9 3.74 -7.02 12.00
N GLU A 10 3.92 -8.05 12.82
CA GLU A 10 4.03 -9.40 12.28
C GLU A 10 2.71 -9.84 11.69
N SER A 11 1.60 -9.36 12.26
CA SER A 11 0.30 -9.78 11.78
C SER A 11 0.07 -9.38 10.34
N TRP A 12 0.42 -8.15 9.95
CA TRP A 12 0.17 -7.76 8.57
C TRP A 12 1.13 -8.47 7.62
N HIS A 13 2.36 -8.73 8.04
CA HIS A 13 3.27 -9.54 7.25
C HIS A 13 2.73 -10.95 7.05
N GLU A 14 2.22 -11.53 8.12
CA GLU A 14 1.69 -12.88 8.05
C GLU A 14 0.45 -12.93 7.19
N GLN A 15 -0.41 -11.93 7.30
CA GLN A 15 -1.61 -11.92 6.49
C GLN A 15 -1.29 -11.78 5.01
N LEU A 16 -0.32 -10.94 4.70
CA LEU A 16 0.10 -10.77 3.32
C LEU A 16 0.72 -12.06 2.79
N ALA A 17 1.59 -12.69 3.57
CA ALA A 17 2.19 -13.94 3.16
C ALA A 17 1.14 -15.02 2.98
N GLY A 18 0.17 -15.08 3.87
CA GLY A 18 -0.91 -16.04 3.75
C GLY A 18 -1.74 -15.83 2.51
N TRP A 19 -2.06 -14.57 2.22
CA TRP A 19 -2.79 -14.25 1.02
C TRP A 19 -2.01 -14.67 -0.23
N ALA A 20 -0.72 -14.33 -0.26
CA ALA A 20 0.11 -14.68 -1.41
C ALA A 20 0.19 -16.18 -1.60
N ASN A 21 0.38 -16.90 -0.50
CA ASN A 21 0.46 -18.36 -0.57
C ASN A 21 -0.83 -18.96 -1.09
N ARG A 22 -1.97 -18.42 -0.66
CA ARG A 22 -3.25 -18.92 -1.16
C ARG A 22 -3.40 -18.67 -2.64
N GLN A 23 -3.01 -17.48 -3.11
CA GLN A 23 -3.12 -17.18 -4.53
C GLN A 23 -2.23 -18.11 -5.36
N LEU A 24 -1.02 -18.33 -4.89
CA LEU A 24 -0.11 -19.21 -5.61
C LEU A 24 -0.59 -20.66 -5.56
N ALA A 25 -1.13 -21.09 -4.44
CA ALA A 25 -1.62 -22.45 -4.30
C ALA A 25 -2.82 -22.70 -5.21
N GLU A 26 -3.60 -21.66 -5.48
CA GLU A 26 -4.76 -21.79 -6.37
C GLU A 26 -4.37 -21.72 -7.84
N GLY A 27 -3.09 -21.61 -8.12
CA GLY A 27 -2.64 -21.58 -9.50
C GLY A 27 -2.66 -20.21 -10.13
N GLN A 28 -2.85 -19.16 -9.31
CA GLN A 28 -2.84 -17.82 -9.84
C GLN A 28 -1.44 -17.43 -10.27
N SER A 29 -1.36 -16.65 -11.33
CA SER A 29 -0.09 -16.09 -11.76
C SER A 29 -0.22 -14.58 -11.78
N ASN A 30 0.90 -13.90 -11.96
CA ASN A 30 0.91 -12.43 -11.95
C ASN A 30 0.36 -11.88 -10.64
N VAL A 31 0.71 -12.53 -9.54
CA VAL A 31 0.17 -12.17 -8.24
C VAL A 31 0.58 -10.74 -7.87
N LEU A 32 1.79 -10.33 -8.21
CA LEU A 32 2.22 -8.97 -7.92
C LEU A 32 1.41 -7.94 -8.68
N ARG A 33 0.90 -8.28 -9.84
CA ARG A 33 0.09 -7.37 -10.60
C ARG A 33 -1.18 -7.00 -9.84
N GLN A 34 -1.68 -7.91 -9.03
CA GLN A 34 -2.82 -7.65 -8.19
C GLN A 34 -2.40 -6.99 -6.87
N ALA A 35 -1.31 -7.48 -6.30
CA ALA A 35 -0.92 -7.06 -4.96
C ALA A 35 -0.33 -5.66 -4.93
N LEU A 36 0.49 -5.31 -5.92
CA LEU A 36 1.16 -4.02 -5.89
C LEU A 36 0.21 -2.83 -5.94
N PRO A 37 -0.76 -2.81 -6.86
CA PRO A 37 -1.69 -1.68 -6.84
C PRO A 37 -2.48 -1.58 -5.55
N LEU A 38 -2.86 -2.71 -5.00
CA LEU A 38 -3.61 -2.73 -3.76
C LEU A 38 -2.75 -2.20 -2.62
N PHE A 39 -1.52 -2.69 -2.52
CA PHE A 39 -0.61 -2.25 -1.49
C PHE A 39 -0.34 -0.75 -1.62
N GLU A 40 -0.06 -0.30 -2.82
CA GLU A 40 0.26 1.10 -3.05
C GLU A 40 -0.92 2.00 -2.74
N SER A 41 -2.13 1.58 -3.11
CA SER A 41 -3.30 2.42 -2.85
C SER A 41 -3.55 2.56 -1.35
N ILE A 42 -3.35 1.50 -0.60
CA ILE A 42 -3.53 1.57 0.83
C ILE A 42 -2.52 2.53 1.45
N MET A 43 -1.26 2.44 1.03
CA MET A 43 -0.23 3.30 1.56
C MET A 43 -0.48 4.76 1.17
N ILE A 44 -0.88 4.99 -0.06
CA ILE A 44 -1.15 6.35 -0.52
C ILE A 44 -2.31 6.96 0.25
N GLU A 45 -3.39 6.19 0.39
CA GLU A 45 -4.55 6.72 1.10
C GLU A 45 -4.23 7.05 2.55
N ALA A 46 -3.43 6.20 3.18
CA ALA A 46 -3.04 6.46 4.56
C ALA A 46 -2.22 7.75 4.65
N ALA A 47 -1.29 7.94 3.74
CA ALA A 47 -0.47 9.13 3.76
C ALA A 47 -1.29 10.39 3.47
N LEU A 48 -2.23 10.29 2.53
CA LEU A 48 -3.09 11.43 2.22
C LEU A 48 -3.98 11.79 3.39
N GLN A 49 -4.51 10.80 4.08
CA GLN A 49 -5.31 11.08 5.27
C GLN A 49 -4.48 11.76 6.34
N HIS A 50 -3.26 11.32 6.47
CA HIS A 50 -2.37 11.86 7.50
C HIS A 50 -2.01 13.33 7.21
N THR A 51 -1.99 13.72 5.95
CA THR A 51 -1.63 15.07 5.57
C THR A 51 -2.81 15.94 5.21
N GLY A 52 -4.01 15.42 5.37
CA GLY A 52 -5.20 16.19 5.03
C GLY A 52 -5.35 16.41 3.54
N GLY A 53 -4.83 15.50 2.74
CA GLY A 53 -4.97 15.58 1.30
C GLY A 53 -3.84 16.32 0.60
N ARG A 54 -2.78 16.68 1.32
CA ARG A 54 -1.67 17.42 0.72
C ARG A 54 -0.72 16.44 0.05
N LYS A 55 -0.76 16.44 -1.27
CA LYS A 55 -0.05 15.42 -2.05
C LYS A 55 1.47 15.52 -1.90
N ALA A 56 2.00 16.73 -1.89
CA ALA A 56 3.45 16.88 -1.78
C ALA A 56 3.95 16.31 -0.46
N GLU A 57 3.25 16.59 0.61
CA GLU A 57 3.63 16.07 1.92
C GLU A 57 3.43 14.58 1.99
N ALA A 58 2.35 14.08 1.42
CA ALA A 58 2.12 12.64 1.41
C ALA A 58 3.23 11.93 0.67
N ALA A 59 3.68 12.48 -0.45
CA ALA A 59 4.77 11.87 -1.20
C ALA A 59 6.03 11.80 -0.36
N GLU A 60 6.33 12.87 0.38
CA GLU A 60 7.49 12.85 1.26
C GLU A 60 7.38 11.76 2.31
N LEU A 61 6.20 11.60 2.90
CA LEU A 61 6.02 10.57 3.91
C LEU A 61 6.23 9.18 3.33
N LEU A 62 5.85 9.00 2.08
CA LEU A 62 6.02 7.72 1.42
C LEU A 62 7.42 7.50 0.88
N GLY A 63 8.24 8.54 0.87
CA GLY A 63 9.58 8.45 0.29
C GLY A 63 9.60 8.58 -1.21
N TRP A 64 8.59 9.19 -1.79
CA TRP A 64 8.47 9.36 -3.23
C TRP A 64 8.64 10.82 -3.60
N GLY A 65 8.96 11.06 -4.87
CA GLY A 65 8.86 12.39 -5.41
C GLY A 65 7.40 12.73 -5.68
N ARG A 66 7.12 14.03 -5.73
CA ARG A 66 5.77 14.49 -5.97
C ARG A 66 5.23 14.01 -7.31
N ASN A 67 6.07 14.00 -8.32
CA ASN A 67 5.64 13.54 -9.64
C ASN A 67 5.31 12.05 -9.63
N THR A 68 6.06 11.29 -8.85
CA THR A 68 5.79 9.86 -8.74
C THR A 68 4.43 9.64 -8.13
N LEU A 69 4.12 10.36 -7.06
CA LEU A 69 2.82 10.20 -6.42
C LEU A 69 1.70 10.59 -7.37
N THR A 70 1.85 11.71 -8.08
CA THR A 70 0.84 12.15 -9.03
C THR A 70 0.57 11.07 -10.08
N ARG A 71 1.64 10.49 -10.60
CA ARG A 71 1.48 9.44 -11.61
C ARG A 71 0.82 8.21 -11.02
N LYS A 72 1.19 7.84 -9.81
CA LYS A 72 0.58 6.68 -9.17
C LYS A 72 -0.91 6.89 -8.90
N LEU A 73 -1.28 8.09 -8.48
CA LEU A 73 -2.69 8.39 -8.27
C LEU A 73 -3.47 8.21 -9.56
N LYS A 74 -2.91 8.65 -10.67
CA LYS A 74 -3.56 8.50 -11.94
C LYS A 74 -3.64 7.03 -12.35
N ASP A 75 -2.54 6.31 -12.21
CA ASP A 75 -2.49 4.91 -12.60
C ASP A 75 -3.44 4.07 -11.78
N LEU A 76 -3.59 4.38 -10.50
CA LEU A 76 -4.44 3.62 -9.60
C LEU A 76 -5.86 4.16 -9.54
N ASP A 77 -6.13 5.22 -10.32
CA ASP A 77 -7.47 5.80 -10.37
C ASP A 77 -7.91 6.29 -8.99
N LEU A 78 -6.98 6.86 -8.25
CA LEU A 78 -7.26 7.39 -6.92
C LEU A 78 -7.37 8.90 -6.92
N SER A 79 -7.29 9.51 -8.07
CA SER A 79 -7.22 10.96 -8.15
C SER A 79 -8.58 11.61 -8.19
N ALA A 80 -9.60 10.87 -7.94
CA ALA A 80 -10.95 11.38 -8.07
C ALA A 80 -11.24 12.52 -7.11
N THR A 81 -10.38 12.76 -6.20
CA THR A 81 -10.62 13.87 -5.30
C THR A 81 -10.17 15.20 -5.89
#